data_b76ed1d58080be4cd1962c4f8558bd27
#
_entry.id   b76ed1d58080be4cd1962c4f8558bd27
#
_cell.length_a   1.000
_cell.length_b   1.000
_cell.length_c   1.000
_cell.angle_alpha   90.00
_cell.angle_beta   90.00
_cell.angle_gamma   90.00
#
_symmetry.space_group_name_H-M   'P 1'
#
loop_
_entity.id
_entity.type
_entity.pdbx_description
1 polymer ?
#
loop_
_entity_poly.entity_id
_entity_poly.type
_entity_poly.pdbx_seq_one_letter_code
_entity_poly.pdbx_strand_id
1 'polypeptide(L)'
;MSPRARTAARWMGFLALVGGVVLYAAGAFEGARVPPGRLGEPPGLPAPAATTTAARGMVPVVEEAVGTVRSRRRVVVSAQVTARILQIAAQVGDAVRAGTPLVVLDDSDFAARFAQARAQYERVRGFLARHAATTEQMEAAEAAYLEAKAAVEHTRIAAPIDGIVAERRAEPGDLAAPGLPLLVVLDPTALRLEALVREGMIGRITPGTRFRIELPAAGATVEGTVAEILPSADPQTRTFEVRVNFDPVPGVYPGMFGRLRLPAGEREVVHVPAAAVERVGQLETVVVEHDGRWMRRLVTTGAALDGGRVEVLSGLAGGETVGLPAS
;
A
#
# COMPACT_ATOMS: atom_id res chain seq x y z
N MET A 1 49.20 -50.74 62.57
CA MET A 1 47.81 -50.62 62.10
C MET A 1 47.61 -51.57 60.93
N SER A 2 46.77 -52.53 61.08
CA SER A 2 46.43 -53.52 60.07
C SER A 2 45.80 -52.91 58.80
N PRO A 3 46.06 -53.48 57.62
CA PRO A 3 45.48 -52.90 56.36
C PRO A 3 43.99 -52.77 56.34
N ARG A 4 43.29 -53.58 57.15
CA ARG A 4 41.82 -53.50 57.30
C ARG A 4 41.35 -52.25 58.02
N ALA A 5 42.11 -51.69 58.96
CA ALA A 5 41.77 -50.45 59.69
C ALA A 5 41.86 -49.21 58.78
N ARG A 6 42.79 -49.18 57.80
CA ARG A 6 42.95 -48.10 56.85
C ARG A 6 41.78 -48.05 55.81
N THR A 7 41.30 -49.23 55.42
CA THR A 7 40.19 -49.32 54.48
C THR A 7 38.85 -48.89 55.13
N ALA A 8 38.65 -49.32 56.40
CA ALA A 8 37.48 -48.91 57.17
C ALA A 8 37.45 -47.38 57.41
N ALA A 9 38.60 -46.76 57.73
CA ALA A 9 38.69 -45.31 57.92
C ALA A 9 38.38 -44.50 56.59
N ARG A 10 38.79 -45.05 55.43
CA ARG A 10 38.50 -44.46 54.13
C ARG A 10 37.00 -44.52 53.79
N TRP A 11 36.36 -45.65 54.07
CA TRP A 11 34.91 -45.82 53.85
C TRP A 11 34.09 -44.96 54.81
N MET A 12 34.51 -44.77 56.06
CA MET A 12 33.84 -43.84 56.98
C MET A 12 34.00 -42.39 56.54
N GLY A 13 35.16 -41.97 56.05
CA GLY A 13 35.35 -40.64 55.51
C GLY A 13 34.47 -40.37 54.27
N PHE A 14 34.36 -41.37 53.38
CA PHE A 14 33.51 -41.25 52.19
C PHE A 14 32.01 -41.18 52.59
N LEU A 15 31.53 -41.98 53.52
CA LEU A 15 30.16 -41.94 54.05
C LEU A 15 29.84 -40.59 54.73
N ALA A 16 30.80 -40.04 55.50
CA ALA A 16 30.65 -38.73 56.13
C ALA A 16 30.57 -37.60 55.08
N LEU A 17 31.36 -37.69 53.99
CA LEU A 17 31.32 -36.73 52.92
C LEU A 17 30.02 -36.79 52.11
N VAL A 18 29.57 -38.01 51.80
CA VAL A 18 28.27 -38.22 51.12
C VAL A 18 27.12 -37.78 52.03
N GLY A 19 27.14 -38.07 53.30
CA GLY A 19 26.16 -37.59 54.28
C GLY A 19 26.13 -36.05 54.38
N GLY A 20 27.30 -35.39 54.36
CA GLY A 20 27.40 -33.95 54.34
C GLY A 20 26.84 -33.33 53.09
N VAL A 21 27.09 -33.93 51.91
CA VAL A 21 26.53 -33.48 50.63
C VAL A 21 25.00 -33.64 50.58
N VAL A 22 24.49 -34.77 51.13
CA VAL A 22 23.05 -35.01 51.21
C VAL A 22 22.40 -34.02 52.18
N LEU A 23 23.00 -33.74 53.31
CA LEU A 23 22.51 -32.71 54.27
C LEU A 23 22.56 -31.31 53.69
N TYR A 24 23.59 -31.00 52.89
CA TYR A 24 23.68 -29.74 52.15
C TYR A 24 22.62 -29.65 51.07
N ALA A 25 22.43 -30.69 50.27
CA ALA A 25 21.38 -30.78 49.24
C ALA A 25 19.94 -30.77 49.85
N ALA A 26 19.78 -31.30 51.05
CA ALA A 26 18.54 -31.26 51.79
C ALA A 26 18.28 -29.90 52.48
N GLY A 27 19.19 -28.93 52.32
CA GLY A 27 19.05 -27.59 52.90
C GLY A 27 19.22 -27.50 54.41
N ALA A 28 19.90 -28.52 55.03
CA ALA A 28 20.09 -28.57 56.49
C ALA A 28 21.02 -27.44 57.01
N PHE A 29 21.82 -26.84 56.12
CA PHE A 29 22.71 -25.71 56.41
C PHE A 29 22.20 -24.37 55.89
N GLU A 30 21.02 -24.34 55.22
CA GLU A 30 20.35 -23.07 54.91
C GLU A 30 19.83 -22.45 56.23
N GLY A 31 20.63 -21.52 56.74
CA GLY A 31 20.21 -20.70 57.90
C GLY A 31 18.87 -20.04 57.54
N ALA A 32 17.94 -20.16 58.48
CA ALA A 32 16.59 -19.58 58.52
C ALA A 32 16.06 -19.08 57.16
N ARG A 33 15.30 -19.95 56.45
CA ARG A 33 14.47 -19.48 55.35
C ARG A 33 13.68 -18.29 55.89
N VAL A 34 13.98 -17.11 55.37
CA VAL A 34 13.16 -15.94 55.62
C VAL A 34 11.77 -16.32 55.12
N PRO A 35 10.76 -16.46 55.98
CA PRO A 35 9.40 -16.76 55.55
C PRO A 35 9.06 -15.64 54.52
N PRO A 36 8.39 -15.97 53.40
CA PRO A 36 7.94 -14.96 52.48
C PRO A 36 7.20 -13.92 53.31
N GLY A 37 7.84 -12.75 53.49
CA GLY A 37 7.23 -11.66 54.22
C GLY A 37 5.90 -11.40 53.53
N ARG A 38 4.79 -11.48 54.29
CA ARG A 38 3.57 -10.87 53.79
C ARG A 38 3.93 -9.41 53.56
N LEU A 39 4.08 -9.05 52.29
CA LEU A 39 4.14 -7.64 51.89
C LEU A 39 2.87 -7.05 52.54
N GLY A 40 3.06 -6.22 53.57
CA GLY A 40 1.92 -5.48 54.13
C GLY A 40 1.22 -4.81 52.95
N GLU A 41 -0.08 -4.83 52.93
CA GLU A 41 -0.84 -4.13 51.95
C GLU A 41 -0.27 -2.70 51.82
N PRO A 42 0.10 -2.25 50.60
CA PRO A 42 0.69 -0.93 50.40
C PRO A 42 -0.28 0.12 51.02
N PRO A 43 0.22 1.11 51.76
CA PRO A 43 -0.62 2.14 52.32
C PRO A 43 -1.44 2.77 51.20
N GLY A 44 -2.77 2.89 51.40
CA GLY A 44 -3.65 3.53 50.43
C GLY A 44 -3.17 4.95 50.15
N LEU A 45 -3.29 5.38 48.88
CA LEU A 45 -3.01 6.74 48.48
C LEU A 45 -4.07 7.68 49.07
N PRO A 46 -3.73 8.97 49.28
CA PRO A 46 -4.74 9.97 49.64
C PRO A 46 -5.80 10.07 48.53
N ALA A 47 -7.03 10.38 48.91
CA ALA A 47 -8.12 10.56 47.96
C ALA A 47 -7.75 11.65 46.92
N PRO A 48 -7.93 11.40 45.62
CA PRO A 48 -7.66 12.40 44.58
C PRO A 48 -8.61 13.58 44.67
N ALA A 49 -8.18 14.74 44.20
CA ALA A 49 -8.97 15.98 44.26
C ALA A 49 -10.23 15.93 43.38
N ALA A 50 -10.18 15.19 42.32
CA ALA A 50 -11.30 14.93 41.43
C ALA A 50 -11.31 13.46 40.97
N THR A 51 -12.48 12.94 40.64
CA THR A 51 -12.67 11.57 40.19
C THR A 51 -13.44 11.55 38.92
N THR A 52 -13.21 10.51 38.13
CA THR A 52 -13.98 10.21 36.92
C THR A 52 -14.22 8.70 36.84
N THR A 53 -15.15 8.28 36.03
CA THR A 53 -15.42 6.85 35.82
C THR A 53 -14.79 6.40 34.52
N ALA A 54 -14.13 5.25 34.52
CA ALA A 54 -13.67 4.60 33.30
C ALA A 54 -14.92 4.21 32.47
N ALA A 55 -15.13 4.92 31.39
CA ALA A 55 -16.34 4.72 30.58
C ALA A 55 -16.09 3.67 29.48
N ARG A 56 -17.13 2.93 29.11
CA ARG A 56 -17.16 2.14 27.90
C ARG A 56 -17.71 2.98 26.78
N GLY A 57 -17.11 2.88 25.61
CA GLY A 57 -17.56 3.59 24.42
C GLY A 57 -17.31 2.80 23.18
N MET A 58 -18.14 3.02 22.16
CA MET A 58 -17.91 2.47 20.82
C MET A 58 -16.96 3.40 20.07
N VAL A 59 -15.92 2.82 19.49
CA VAL A 59 -14.93 3.56 18.70
C VAL A 59 -14.90 2.98 17.30
N PRO A 60 -14.98 3.82 16.26
CA PRO A 60 -14.90 3.34 14.89
C PRO A 60 -13.54 2.69 14.63
N VAL A 61 -13.58 1.49 14.08
CA VAL A 61 -12.40 0.79 13.59
C VAL A 61 -12.22 1.13 12.13
N VAL A 62 -11.04 1.64 11.77
CA VAL A 62 -10.67 1.92 10.39
C VAL A 62 -9.59 0.94 9.98
N GLU A 63 -9.83 0.21 8.92
CA GLU A 63 -8.83 -0.62 8.28
C GLU A 63 -8.20 0.15 7.12
N GLU A 64 -6.89 0.04 6.97
CA GLU A 64 -6.14 0.69 5.89
C GLU A 64 -5.83 -0.33 4.81
N ALA A 65 -6.28 -0.07 3.58
CA ALA A 65 -5.87 -0.81 2.41
C ALA A 65 -4.81 -0.01 1.65
N VAL A 66 -3.66 -0.63 1.47
CA VAL A 66 -2.55 -0.03 0.73
C VAL A 66 -2.79 -0.11 -0.76
N GLY A 67 -2.33 0.89 -1.50
CA GLY A 67 -2.51 0.93 -2.94
C GLY A 67 -1.47 1.80 -3.64
N THR A 68 -1.53 1.76 -4.96
CA THR A 68 -0.67 2.56 -5.84
C THR A 68 -1.53 3.46 -6.71
N VAL A 69 -1.12 4.72 -6.82
CA VAL A 69 -1.74 5.66 -7.75
C VAL A 69 -1.41 5.25 -9.18
N ARG A 70 -2.42 5.17 -10.04
CA ARG A 70 -2.28 4.87 -11.45
C ARG A 70 -3.04 5.89 -12.29
N SER A 71 -2.57 6.11 -13.52
CA SER A 71 -3.39 6.81 -14.51
C SER A 71 -4.43 5.85 -15.10
N ARG A 72 -5.65 6.30 -15.24
CA ARG A 72 -6.74 5.56 -15.91
C ARG A 72 -6.51 5.44 -17.42
N ARG A 73 -5.74 6.38 -17.99
CA ARG A 73 -5.42 6.45 -19.41
C ARG A 73 -3.92 6.33 -19.59
N ARG A 74 -3.46 5.13 -19.83
CA ARG A 74 -2.06 4.83 -20.16
C ARG A 74 -2.04 4.11 -21.50
N VAL A 75 -1.39 4.71 -22.48
CA VAL A 75 -1.30 4.16 -23.83
C VAL A 75 0.15 3.88 -24.16
N VAL A 76 0.41 2.67 -24.62
CA VAL A 76 1.70 2.26 -25.19
C VAL A 76 1.68 2.58 -26.67
N VAL A 77 2.56 3.48 -27.08
CA VAL A 77 2.73 3.87 -28.48
C VAL A 77 3.74 2.92 -29.12
N SER A 78 3.32 2.21 -30.15
CA SER A 78 4.13 1.26 -30.92
C SER A 78 4.07 1.56 -32.42
N ALA A 79 5.06 1.07 -33.17
CA ALA A 79 5.05 1.15 -34.61
C ALA A 79 3.99 0.20 -35.22
N GLN A 80 3.49 0.57 -36.40
CA GLN A 80 2.60 -0.27 -37.22
C GLN A 80 3.33 -0.87 -38.45
N VAL A 81 4.49 -0.29 -38.77
CA VAL A 81 5.35 -0.74 -39.88
C VAL A 81 6.77 -0.96 -39.37
N THR A 82 7.53 -1.77 -40.08
CA THR A 82 8.94 -2.01 -39.75
C THR A 82 9.80 -0.97 -40.52
N ALA A 83 10.47 -0.07 -39.77
CA ALA A 83 11.38 0.90 -40.33
C ALA A 83 12.35 1.42 -39.25
N ARG A 84 13.46 2.03 -39.68
CA ARG A 84 14.42 2.67 -38.77
C ARG A 84 13.84 3.97 -38.21
N ILE A 85 14.07 4.23 -36.93
CA ILE A 85 13.69 5.48 -36.29
C ILE A 85 14.69 6.56 -36.70
N LEU A 86 14.22 7.60 -37.40
CA LEU A 86 15.02 8.76 -37.73
C LEU A 86 15.06 9.75 -36.58
N GLN A 87 13.93 10.02 -35.97
CA GLN A 87 13.80 11.02 -34.91
C GLN A 87 12.71 10.63 -33.90
N ILE A 88 13.00 10.96 -32.67
CA ILE A 88 11.99 10.98 -31.57
C ILE A 88 11.93 12.42 -31.09
N ALA A 89 10.78 13.08 -31.34
CA ALA A 89 10.61 14.51 -31.07
C ALA A 89 10.25 14.78 -29.59
N ALA A 90 9.78 13.76 -28.85
CA ALA A 90 9.31 13.91 -27.47
C ALA A 90 10.31 13.33 -26.47
N GLN A 91 10.50 14.02 -25.34
CA GLN A 91 11.29 13.56 -24.20
C GLN A 91 10.38 13.10 -23.06
N VAL A 92 10.95 12.32 -22.13
CA VAL A 92 10.24 11.94 -20.91
C VAL A 92 9.93 13.19 -20.09
N GLY A 93 8.66 13.34 -19.70
CA GLY A 93 8.15 14.51 -19.00
C GLY A 93 7.45 15.53 -19.89
N ASP A 94 7.61 15.45 -21.22
CA ASP A 94 6.96 16.40 -22.14
C ASP A 94 5.45 16.23 -22.17
N ALA A 95 4.74 17.35 -22.12
CA ALA A 95 3.29 17.39 -22.36
C ALA A 95 3.01 17.32 -23.87
N VAL A 96 2.15 16.40 -24.27
CA VAL A 96 1.78 16.17 -25.67
C VAL A 96 0.26 16.22 -25.85
N ARG A 97 -0.19 16.64 -27.01
CA ARG A 97 -1.59 16.62 -27.42
C ARG A 97 -1.83 15.48 -28.40
N ALA A 98 -3.03 14.96 -28.41
CA ALA A 98 -3.44 14.00 -29.42
C ALA A 98 -3.16 14.52 -30.84
N GLY A 99 -2.54 13.68 -31.69
CA GLY A 99 -2.10 14.07 -33.03
C GLY A 99 -0.72 14.72 -33.09
N THR A 100 -0.06 15.09 -31.99
CA THR A 100 1.31 15.61 -32.00
C THR A 100 2.28 14.52 -32.49
N PRO A 101 3.13 14.78 -33.52
CA PRO A 101 4.12 13.80 -33.96
C PRO A 101 5.14 13.49 -32.85
N LEU A 102 5.30 12.22 -32.53
CA LEU A 102 6.22 11.75 -31.50
C LEU A 102 7.46 11.08 -32.08
N VAL A 103 7.27 10.26 -33.11
CA VAL A 103 8.33 9.48 -33.75
C VAL A 103 8.20 9.59 -35.26
N VAL A 104 9.33 9.78 -35.92
CA VAL A 104 9.46 9.78 -37.38
C VAL A 104 10.33 8.59 -37.77
N LEU A 105 9.78 7.70 -38.58
CA LEU A 105 10.48 6.57 -39.17
C LEU A 105 11.01 6.93 -40.56
N ASP A 106 11.95 6.13 -41.02
CA ASP A 106 12.43 6.20 -42.42
C ASP A 106 11.29 5.81 -43.38
N ASP A 107 10.82 6.75 -44.16
CA ASP A 107 9.70 6.58 -45.07
C ASP A 107 10.15 6.39 -46.55
N SER A 108 11.45 6.33 -46.84
CA SER A 108 12.00 6.35 -48.20
C SER A 108 11.41 5.23 -49.07
N ASP A 109 11.38 3.97 -48.59
CA ASP A 109 10.83 2.86 -49.35
C ASP A 109 9.30 2.93 -49.48
N PHE A 110 8.63 3.41 -48.42
CA PHE A 110 7.17 3.59 -48.39
C PHE A 110 6.73 4.70 -49.32
N ALA A 111 7.47 5.82 -49.34
CA ALA A 111 7.21 6.93 -50.24
C ALA A 111 7.40 6.55 -51.71
N ALA A 112 8.42 5.73 -52.02
CA ALA A 112 8.64 5.22 -53.39
C ALA A 112 7.48 4.35 -53.87
N ARG A 113 7.02 3.39 -52.98
CA ARG A 113 5.86 2.53 -53.28
C ARG A 113 4.58 3.35 -53.45
N PHE A 114 4.37 4.34 -52.57
CA PHE A 114 3.22 5.22 -52.67
C PHE A 114 3.22 6.04 -53.99
N ALA A 115 4.36 6.58 -54.36
CA ALA A 115 4.49 7.30 -55.66
C ALA A 115 4.17 6.40 -56.86
N GLN A 116 4.63 5.13 -56.84
CA GLN A 116 4.32 4.14 -57.87
C GLN A 116 2.82 3.79 -57.91
N ALA A 117 2.21 3.48 -56.74
CA ALA A 117 0.81 3.15 -56.67
C ALA A 117 -0.08 4.33 -57.08
N ARG A 118 0.26 5.53 -56.67
CA ARG A 118 -0.42 6.76 -57.11
C ARG A 118 -0.40 6.95 -58.59
N ALA A 119 0.78 6.82 -59.21
CA ALA A 119 0.93 6.97 -60.66
C ALA A 119 0.11 5.93 -61.44
N GLN A 120 0.04 4.69 -60.92
CA GLN A 120 -0.81 3.61 -61.49
C GLN A 120 -2.31 3.92 -61.35
N TYR A 121 -2.73 4.37 -60.17
CA TYR A 121 -4.12 4.77 -59.91
C TYR A 121 -4.57 5.91 -60.82
N GLU A 122 -3.77 6.98 -60.96
CA GLU A 122 -4.05 8.10 -61.83
C GLU A 122 -4.11 7.70 -63.33
N ARG A 123 -3.24 6.77 -63.76
CA ARG A 123 -3.24 6.21 -65.13
C ARG A 123 -4.52 5.38 -65.40
N VAL A 124 -4.85 4.43 -64.54
CA VAL A 124 -6.06 3.62 -64.70
C VAL A 124 -7.32 4.47 -64.68
N ARG A 125 -7.40 5.44 -63.77
CA ARG A 125 -8.47 6.42 -63.72
C ARG A 125 -8.63 7.19 -65.03
N GLY A 126 -7.53 7.59 -65.65
CA GLY A 126 -7.55 8.23 -66.97
C GLY A 126 -8.01 7.31 -68.10
N PHE A 127 -7.70 6.02 -68.03
CA PHE A 127 -8.17 5.01 -69.01
C PHE A 127 -9.65 4.68 -68.77
N LEU A 128 -10.11 4.56 -67.55
CA LEU A 128 -11.51 4.31 -67.24
C LEU A 128 -12.41 5.45 -67.79
N ALA A 129 -11.98 6.70 -67.63
CA ALA A 129 -12.68 7.87 -68.15
C ALA A 129 -12.82 7.86 -69.71
N ARG A 130 -11.95 7.08 -70.41
CA ARG A 130 -11.97 6.90 -71.85
C ARG A 130 -12.54 5.52 -72.27
N HIS A 131 -13.17 4.79 -71.32
CA HIS A 131 -13.70 3.43 -71.53
C HIS A 131 -12.60 2.41 -71.94
N ALA A 132 -11.33 2.67 -71.60
CA ALA A 132 -10.18 1.82 -71.94
C ALA A 132 -9.64 1.01 -70.75
N ALA A 133 -10.35 1.03 -69.60
CA ALA A 133 -10.09 0.17 -68.42
C ALA A 133 -11.39 -0.35 -67.87
N THR A 134 -11.34 -1.47 -67.13
CA THR A 134 -12.49 -2.05 -66.42
C THR A 134 -12.65 -1.48 -64.99
N THR A 135 -13.84 -1.55 -64.46
CA THR A 135 -14.11 -1.18 -63.04
C THR A 135 -13.24 -1.98 -62.07
N GLU A 136 -13.04 -3.27 -62.33
CA GLU A 136 -12.17 -4.15 -61.54
C GLU A 136 -10.71 -3.64 -61.51
N GLN A 137 -10.20 -3.24 -62.66
CA GLN A 137 -8.84 -2.64 -62.73
C GLN A 137 -8.73 -1.34 -61.92
N MET A 138 -9.78 -0.53 -61.93
CA MET A 138 -9.83 0.70 -61.17
C MET A 138 -9.85 0.41 -59.66
N GLU A 139 -10.71 -0.51 -59.19
CA GLU A 139 -10.80 -0.93 -57.81
C GLU A 139 -9.49 -1.51 -57.30
N ALA A 140 -8.81 -2.33 -58.08
CA ALA A 140 -7.52 -2.90 -57.72
C ALA A 140 -6.43 -1.81 -57.64
N ALA A 141 -6.40 -0.82 -58.53
CA ALA A 141 -5.46 0.27 -58.50
C ALA A 141 -5.72 1.24 -57.32
N GLU A 142 -7.01 1.46 -56.96
CA GLU A 142 -7.41 2.24 -55.83
C GLU A 142 -7.04 1.58 -54.49
N ALA A 143 -7.28 0.29 -54.36
CA ALA A 143 -6.89 -0.48 -53.17
C ALA A 143 -5.36 -0.43 -52.96
N ALA A 144 -4.57 -0.65 -53.98
CA ALA A 144 -3.11 -0.53 -53.88
C ALA A 144 -2.63 0.89 -53.53
N TYR A 145 -3.30 1.92 -54.06
CA TYR A 145 -3.02 3.30 -53.68
C TYR A 145 -3.33 3.60 -52.22
N LEU A 146 -4.48 3.17 -51.72
CA LEU A 146 -4.87 3.38 -50.32
C LEU A 146 -3.97 2.62 -49.35
N GLU A 147 -3.59 1.38 -49.68
CA GLU A 147 -2.63 0.59 -48.90
C GLU A 147 -1.27 1.29 -48.78
N ALA A 148 -0.70 1.72 -49.93
CA ALA A 148 0.59 2.43 -49.94
C ALA A 148 0.52 3.76 -49.19
N LYS A 149 -0.60 4.48 -49.30
CA LYS A 149 -0.85 5.72 -48.56
C LYS A 149 -0.84 5.51 -47.06
N ALA A 150 -1.60 4.51 -46.57
CA ALA A 150 -1.65 4.15 -45.15
C ALA A 150 -0.27 3.75 -44.63
N ALA A 151 0.51 3.01 -45.43
CA ALA A 151 1.88 2.60 -45.05
C ALA A 151 2.81 3.82 -44.84
N VAL A 152 2.72 4.87 -45.67
CA VAL A 152 3.45 6.12 -45.47
C VAL A 152 2.93 6.85 -44.22
N GLU A 153 1.62 6.93 -44.01
CA GLU A 153 1.06 7.58 -42.81
C GLU A 153 1.55 6.91 -41.54
N HIS A 154 1.69 5.59 -41.52
CA HIS A 154 2.18 4.81 -40.41
C HIS A 154 3.67 5.03 -40.06
N THR A 155 4.45 5.69 -40.95
CA THR A 155 5.85 6.09 -40.66
C THR A 155 5.92 7.30 -39.72
N ARG A 156 4.82 8.03 -39.56
CA ARG A 156 4.71 9.18 -38.63
C ARG A 156 3.82 8.83 -37.49
N ILE A 157 4.44 8.53 -36.39
CA ILE A 157 3.71 8.06 -35.19
C ILE A 157 3.37 9.26 -34.31
N ALA A 158 2.07 9.49 -34.11
CA ALA A 158 1.56 10.61 -33.34
C ALA A 158 1.02 10.14 -31.95
N ALA A 159 0.89 11.08 -31.02
CA ALA A 159 0.28 10.84 -29.71
C ALA A 159 -1.19 10.43 -29.88
N PRO A 160 -1.63 9.32 -29.29
CA PRO A 160 -3.01 8.86 -29.40
C PRO A 160 -3.97 9.59 -28.44
N ILE A 161 -3.42 10.20 -27.39
CA ILE A 161 -4.18 10.93 -26.35
C ILE A 161 -3.40 12.20 -25.93
N ASP A 162 -4.12 13.14 -25.32
CA ASP A 162 -3.50 14.21 -24.55
C ASP A 162 -2.88 13.63 -23.29
N GLY A 163 -1.68 14.10 -22.92
CA GLY A 163 -1.01 13.59 -21.73
C GLY A 163 0.45 13.99 -21.64
N ILE A 164 1.20 13.22 -20.87
CA ILE A 164 2.66 13.35 -20.73
C ILE A 164 3.35 12.05 -21.17
N VAL A 165 4.55 12.21 -21.71
CA VAL A 165 5.42 11.07 -22.04
C VAL A 165 6.02 10.52 -20.74
N ALA A 166 5.59 9.33 -20.36
CA ALA A 166 6.05 8.71 -19.12
C ALA A 166 7.32 7.88 -19.28
N GLU A 167 7.46 7.22 -20.44
CA GLU A 167 8.59 6.33 -20.72
C GLU A 167 9.00 6.46 -22.18
N ARG A 168 10.30 6.39 -22.44
CA ARG A 168 10.89 6.22 -23.76
C ARG A 168 11.65 4.89 -23.77
N ARG A 169 11.28 4.02 -24.70
CA ARG A 169 11.80 2.64 -24.80
C ARG A 169 12.57 2.39 -26.09
N ALA A 170 12.70 3.41 -26.93
CA ALA A 170 13.42 3.34 -28.20
C ALA A 170 14.27 4.60 -28.41
N GLU A 171 15.33 4.47 -29.17
CA GLU A 171 16.27 5.54 -29.52
C GLU A 171 16.31 5.81 -31.03
N PRO A 172 16.66 7.01 -31.45
CA PRO A 172 16.97 7.27 -32.86
C PRO A 172 18.05 6.31 -33.37
N GLY A 173 17.80 5.70 -34.52
CA GLY A 173 18.65 4.65 -35.09
C GLY A 173 18.20 3.24 -34.87
N ASP A 174 17.33 3.00 -33.89
CA ASP A 174 16.75 1.68 -33.64
C ASP A 174 15.78 1.26 -34.76
N LEU A 175 15.54 -0.03 -34.85
CA LEU A 175 14.52 -0.62 -35.74
C LEU A 175 13.18 -0.68 -35.00
N ALA A 176 12.21 0.11 -35.45
CA ALA A 176 10.82 -0.02 -35.02
C ALA A 176 10.16 -1.18 -35.77
N ALA A 177 9.32 -1.94 -35.08
CA ALA A 177 8.51 -3.02 -35.66
C ALA A 177 7.14 -3.09 -34.98
N PRO A 178 6.13 -3.64 -35.66
CA PRO A 178 4.79 -3.81 -35.09
C PRO A 178 4.80 -4.55 -33.77
N GLY A 179 4.13 -3.97 -32.75
CA GLY A 179 4.06 -4.52 -31.39
C GLY A 179 5.23 -4.15 -30.48
N LEU A 180 6.33 -3.60 -30.97
CA LEU A 180 7.41 -3.10 -30.12
C LEU A 180 7.02 -1.75 -29.50
N PRO A 181 7.07 -1.60 -28.17
CA PRO A 181 6.76 -0.34 -27.51
C PRO A 181 7.89 0.70 -27.75
N LEU A 182 7.52 1.87 -28.24
CA LEU A 182 8.44 2.98 -28.48
C LEU A 182 8.37 4.02 -27.35
N LEU A 183 7.16 4.43 -27.01
CA LEU A 183 6.88 5.44 -25.98
C LEU A 183 5.66 4.99 -25.14
N VAL A 184 5.55 5.56 -23.93
CA VAL A 184 4.34 5.44 -23.12
C VAL A 184 3.83 6.84 -22.83
N VAL A 185 2.57 7.10 -23.18
CA VAL A 185 1.86 8.34 -22.88
C VAL A 185 0.81 8.05 -21.83
N LEU A 186 0.71 8.88 -20.82
CA LEU A 186 -0.31 8.78 -19.79
C LEU A 186 -1.00 10.13 -19.55
N ASP A 187 -2.25 10.07 -19.15
CA ASP A 187 -3.02 11.24 -18.75
C ASP A 187 -2.79 11.49 -17.25
N PRO A 188 -2.14 12.60 -16.86
CA PRO A 188 -1.85 12.91 -15.46
C PRO A 188 -3.10 13.42 -14.70
N THR A 189 -4.18 13.75 -15.39
CA THR A 189 -5.41 14.29 -14.78
C THR A 189 -6.41 13.19 -14.44
N ALA A 190 -6.29 12.03 -15.05
CA ALA A 190 -7.19 10.90 -14.84
C ALA A 190 -6.55 9.89 -13.89
N LEU A 191 -6.53 10.19 -12.59
CA LEU A 191 -5.90 9.34 -11.57
C LEU A 191 -6.90 8.40 -10.90
N ARG A 192 -6.39 7.27 -10.42
CA ARG A 192 -7.08 6.33 -9.53
C ARG A 192 -6.10 5.71 -8.55
N LEU A 193 -6.58 5.30 -7.41
CA LEU A 193 -5.87 4.43 -6.48
C LEU A 193 -6.28 2.98 -6.77
N GLU A 194 -5.31 2.12 -7.04
CA GLU A 194 -5.49 0.67 -7.09
C GLU A 194 -5.10 0.12 -5.72
N ALA A 195 -6.12 -0.12 -4.87
CA ALA A 195 -5.94 -0.54 -3.48
C ALA A 195 -6.18 -2.03 -3.32
N LEU A 196 -5.35 -2.68 -2.50
CA LEU A 196 -5.47 -4.10 -2.18
C LEU A 196 -6.27 -4.27 -0.89
N VAL A 197 -7.51 -4.70 -1.02
CA VAL A 197 -8.47 -4.85 0.08
C VAL A 197 -8.59 -6.32 0.45
N ARG A 198 -8.50 -6.63 1.74
CA ARG A 198 -8.64 -8.00 2.25
C ARG A 198 -10.03 -8.56 1.97
N GLU A 199 -10.09 -9.87 1.73
CA GLU A 199 -11.33 -10.61 1.46
C GLU A 199 -12.43 -10.36 2.51
N GLY A 200 -12.08 -10.32 3.80
CA GLY A 200 -13.03 -10.06 4.88
C GLY A 200 -13.71 -8.68 4.83
N MET A 201 -13.16 -7.72 4.08
CA MET A 201 -13.69 -6.35 3.95
C MET A 201 -14.47 -6.11 2.66
N ILE A 202 -14.27 -6.97 1.64
CA ILE A 202 -14.80 -6.71 0.31
C ILE A 202 -16.33 -6.65 0.26
N GLY A 203 -17.01 -7.45 1.08
CA GLY A 203 -18.46 -7.45 1.18
C GLY A 203 -19.08 -6.15 1.70
N ARG A 204 -18.27 -5.23 2.23
CA ARG A 204 -18.69 -3.91 2.73
C ARG A 204 -18.45 -2.80 1.73
N ILE A 205 -17.82 -3.10 0.59
CA ILE A 205 -17.45 -2.14 -0.43
C ILE A 205 -18.35 -2.37 -1.65
N THR A 206 -18.97 -1.30 -2.12
CA THR A 206 -19.76 -1.33 -3.34
C THR A 206 -19.30 -0.24 -4.30
N PRO A 207 -19.37 -0.46 -5.62
CA PRO A 207 -19.13 0.61 -6.59
C PRO A 207 -20.01 1.83 -6.29
N GLY A 208 -19.44 3.02 -6.43
CA GLY A 208 -20.09 4.29 -6.09
C GLY A 208 -19.88 4.75 -4.64
N THR A 209 -19.38 3.91 -3.74
CA THR A 209 -19.07 4.31 -2.36
C THR A 209 -17.87 5.25 -2.35
N ARG A 210 -17.92 6.25 -1.46
CA ARG A 210 -16.82 7.20 -1.25
C ARG A 210 -16.00 6.81 -0.05
N PHE A 211 -14.69 6.88 -0.20
CA PHE A 211 -13.73 6.64 0.87
C PHE A 211 -12.65 7.72 0.87
N ARG A 212 -12.05 7.91 2.03
CA ARG A 212 -10.90 8.79 2.19
C ARG A 212 -9.63 8.08 1.73
N ILE A 213 -8.86 8.79 0.90
CA ILE A 213 -7.56 8.36 0.39
C ILE A 213 -6.52 9.27 1.00
N GLU A 214 -5.52 8.70 1.65
CA GLU A 214 -4.34 9.41 2.12
C GLU A 214 -3.19 9.19 1.16
N LEU A 215 -2.55 10.27 0.77
CA LEU A 215 -1.40 10.33 -0.14
C LEU A 215 -0.20 10.92 0.61
N PRO A 216 0.53 10.13 1.40
CA PRO A 216 1.54 10.65 2.34
C PRO A 216 2.65 11.43 1.66
N ALA A 217 3.08 11.01 0.46
CA ALA A 217 4.16 11.69 -0.28
C ALA A 217 3.77 13.12 -0.72
N ALA A 218 2.49 13.40 -0.90
CA ALA A 218 1.98 14.72 -1.23
C ALA A 218 1.43 15.46 0.00
N GLY A 219 1.42 14.83 1.20
CA GLY A 219 0.79 15.37 2.40
C GLY A 219 -0.72 15.63 2.25
N ALA A 220 -1.37 14.96 1.30
CA ALA A 220 -2.75 15.22 0.93
C ALA A 220 -3.69 14.10 1.37
N THR A 221 -4.91 14.49 1.72
CA THR A 221 -6.02 13.58 1.96
C THR A 221 -7.17 14.01 1.07
N VAL A 222 -7.69 13.09 0.26
CA VAL A 222 -8.75 13.35 -0.71
C VAL A 222 -9.88 12.34 -0.58
N GLU A 223 -11.05 12.68 -1.09
CA GLU A 223 -12.13 11.72 -1.26
C GLU A 223 -12.01 11.03 -2.62
N GLY A 224 -12.19 9.72 -2.62
CA GLY A 224 -12.25 8.94 -3.84
C GLY A 224 -13.52 8.11 -3.90
N THR A 225 -13.99 7.87 -5.12
CA THR A 225 -15.19 7.05 -5.38
C THR A 225 -14.75 5.69 -5.97
N VAL A 226 -15.24 4.61 -5.38
CA VAL A 226 -15.02 3.26 -5.90
C VAL A 226 -15.64 3.15 -7.30
N ALA A 227 -14.80 2.93 -8.30
CA ALA A 227 -15.22 2.75 -9.68
C ALA A 227 -15.52 1.30 -9.99
N GLU A 228 -14.62 0.41 -9.58
CA GLU A 228 -14.74 -1.03 -9.84
C GLU A 228 -14.00 -1.87 -8.78
N ILE A 229 -14.44 -3.09 -8.64
CA ILE A 229 -13.82 -4.11 -7.81
C ILE A 229 -13.49 -5.27 -8.76
N LEU A 230 -12.23 -5.66 -8.84
CA LEU A 230 -11.85 -6.79 -9.68
C LEU A 230 -12.42 -8.08 -9.08
N PRO A 231 -13.12 -8.91 -9.87
CA PRO A 231 -13.82 -10.09 -9.35
C PRO A 231 -12.90 -11.28 -9.05
N SER A 232 -11.58 -11.08 -9.08
CA SER A 232 -10.58 -12.09 -8.81
C SER A 232 -9.69 -11.67 -7.65
N ALA A 233 -9.62 -12.50 -6.61
CA ALA A 233 -8.67 -12.31 -5.52
C ALA A 233 -7.29 -12.87 -5.91
N ASP A 234 -6.26 -12.21 -5.42
CA ASP A 234 -4.91 -12.79 -5.41
C ASP A 234 -4.85 -13.89 -4.34
N PRO A 235 -4.58 -15.15 -4.71
CA PRO A 235 -4.58 -16.26 -3.78
C PRO A 235 -3.43 -16.23 -2.77
N GLN A 236 -2.35 -15.52 -3.07
CA GLN A 236 -1.19 -15.41 -2.18
C GLN A 236 -1.43 -14.40 -1.06
N THR A 237 -2.00 -13.25 -1.40
CA THR A 237 -2.26 -12.17 -0.46
C THR A 237 -3.67 -12.17 0.11
N ARG A 238 -4.60 -12.94 -0.49
CA ARG A 238 -6.04 -12.96 -0.19
C ARG A 238 -6.65 -11.56 -0.22
N THR A 239 -6.27 -10.78 -1.23
CA THR A 239 -6.77 -9.43 -1.44
C THR A 239 -7.47 -9.31 -2.78
N PHE A 240 -8.44 -8.41 -2.84
CA PHE A 240 -9.08 -7.95 -4.07
C PHE A 240 -8.51 -6.59 -4.46
N GLU A 241 -8.31 -6.36 -5.74
CA GLU A 241 -7.97 -5.04 -6.25
C GLU A 241 -9.25 -4.20 -6.35
N VAL A 242 -9.27 -3.08 -5.64
CA VAL A 242 -10.34 -2.09 -5.67
C VAL A 242 -9.80 -0.81 -6.31
N ARG A 243 -10.46 -0.35 -7.35
CA ARG A 243 -10.09 0.85 -8.10
C ARG A 243 -10.93 2.04 -7.67
N VAL A 244 -10.28 3.02 -7.11
CA VAL A 244 -10.91 4.20 -6.54
C VAL A 244 -10.47 5.43 -7.32
N ASN A 245 -11.40 6.07 -8.03
CA ASN A 245 -11.12 7.31 -8.77
C ASN A 245 -11.13 8.49 -7.80
N PHE A 246 -10.23 9.42 -8.00
CA PHE A 246 -10.16 10.67 -7.26
C PHE A 246 -9.74 11.82 -8.19
N ASP A 247 -10.03 13.05 -7.77
CA ASP A 247 -9.68 14.24 -8.54
C ASP A 247 -8.17 14.51 -8.48
N PRO A 248 -7.58 15.06 -9.54
CA PRO A 248 -6.15 15.37 -9.59
C PRO A 248 -5.72 16.26 -8.44
N VAL A 249 -4.58 15.91 -7.83
CA VAL A 249 -3.97 16.69 -6.76
C VAL A 249 -2.58 17.13 -7.22
N PRO A 250 -2.23 18.41 -7.05
CA PRO A 250 -0.89 18.88 -7.37
C PRO A 250 0.19 18.08 -6.64
N GLY A 251 1.23 17.68 -7.37
CA GLY A 251 2.32 16.89 -6.81
C GLY A 251 2.04 15.39 -6.67
N VAL A 252 0.88 14.90 -7.10
CA VAL A 252 0.56 13.47 -7.14
C VAL A 252 0.79 12.92 -8.54
N TYR A 253 1.63 11.90 -8.62
CA TYR A 253 2.00 11.24 -9.87
C TYR A 253 1.69 9.74 -9.83
N PRO A 254 1.42 9.11 -10.98
CA PRO A 254 1.34 7.66 -11.08
C PRO A 254 2.58 6.97 -10.54
N GLY A 255 2.39 5.89 -9.80
CA GLY A 255 3.44 5.16 -9.08
C GLY A 255 3.55 5.53 -7.60
N MET A 256 2.95 6.62 -7.16
CA MET A 256 2.96 6.99 -5.75
C MET A 256 2.10 6.04 -4.90
N PHE A 257 2.51 5.89 -3.65
CA PHE A 257 1.81 5.13 -2.64
C PHE A 257 0.61 5.90 -2.11
N GLY A 258 -0.50 5.18 -1.83
CA GLY A 258 -1.69 5.72 -1.17
C GLY A 258 -2.31 4.70 -0.22
N ARG A 259 -3.10 5.20 0.72
CA ARG A 259 -3.88 4.39 1.66
C ARG A 259 -5.36 4.71 1.51
N LEU A 260 -6.16 3.66 1.37
CA LEU A 260 -7.61 3.75 1.39
C LEU A 260 -8.08 3.47 2.81
N ARG A 261 -8.82 4.38 3.43
CA ARG A 261 -9.39 4.21 4.76
C ARG A 261 -10.78 3.62 4.68
N LEU A 262 -10.93 2.40 5.19
CA LEU A 262 -12.16 1.63 5.13
C LEU A 262 -12.76 1.51 6.53
N PRO A 263 -14.04 1.89 6.75
CA PRO A 263 -14.70 1.66 8.01
C PRO A 263 -14.90 0.15 8.22
N ALA A 264 -14.25 -0.39 9.25
CA ALA A 264 -14.29 -1.82 9.59
C ALA A 264 -15.36 -2.18 10.63
N GLY A 265 -16.13 -1.20 11.10
CA GLY A 265 -17.14 -1.34 12.12
C GLY A 265 -16.80 -0.53 13.36
N GLU A 266 -17.34 -0.93 14.50
CA GLU A 266 -17.08 -0.29 15.78
C GLU A 266 -16.63 -1.35 16.77
N ARG A 267 -15.79 -0.97 17.72
CA ARG A 267 -15.43 -1.83 18.85
C ARG A 267 -15.66 -1.12 20.17
N GLU A 268 -16.10 -1.89 21.16
CA GLU A 268 -16.20 -1.38 22.51
C GLU A 268 -14.80 -1.24 23.11
N VAL A 269 -14.52 -0.08 23.67
CA VAL A 269 -13.25 0.21 24.35
C VAL A 269 -13.54 0.81 25.74
N VAL A 270 -12.64 0.56 26.67
CA VAL A 270 -12.61 1.28 27.94
C VAL A 270 -11.72 2.51 27.73
N HIS A 271 -12.20 3.66 28.14
CA HIS A 271 -11.44 4.91 27.99
C HIS A 271 -11.52 5.78 29.24
N VAL A 272 -10.47 6.57 29.45
CA VAL A 272 -10.39 7.57 30.50
C VAL A 272 -9.90 8.90 29.93
N PRO A 273 -10.11 10.04 30.62
CA PRO A 273 -9.42 11.26 30.25
C PRO A 273 -7.90 11.06 30.28
N ALA A 274 -7.19 11.57 29.28
CA ALA A 274 -5.72 11.45 29.20
C ALA A 274 -5.02 12.00 30.45
N ALA A 275 -5.61 13.00 31.10
CA ALA A 275 -5.12 13.56 32.37
C ALA A 275 -5.16 12.59 33.54
N ALA A 276 -5.96 11.50 33.47
CA ALA A 276 -6.00 10.47 34.52
C ALA A 276 -4.83 9.49 34.45
N VAL A 277 -4.11 9.46 33.32
CA VAL A 277 -2.96 8.56 33.11
C VAL A 277 -1.67 9.29 33.48
N GLU A 278 -1.02 8.79 34.52
CA GLU A 278 0.28 9.27 34.95
C GLU A 278 1.38 8.41 34.33
N ARG A 279 2.36 9.07 33.70
CA ARG A 279 3.51 8.40 33.07
C ARG A 279 4.75 8.60 33.92
N VAL A 280 5.34 7.50 34.35
CA VAL A 280 6.60 7.50 35.10
C VAL A 280 7.61 6.65 34.31
N GLY A 281 8.45 7.32 33.56
CA GLY A 281 9.34 6.65 32.61
C GLY A 281 8.56 5.97 31.48
N GLN A 282 8.64 4.65 31.41
CA GLN A 282 7.89 3.82 30.44
C GLN A 282 6.60 3.21 31.04
N LEU A 283 6.35 3.44 32.31
CA LEU A 283 5.18 2.89 32.99
C LEU A 283 4.02 3.89 32.95
N GLU A 284 2.87 3.39 32.57
CA GLU A 284 1.60 4.11 32.60
C GLU A 284 0.76 3.60 33.78
N THR A 285 0.32 4.51 34.60
CA THR A 285 -0.45 4.18 35.81
C THR A 285 -1.67 5.08 35.92
N VAL A 286 -2.69 4.55 36.57
CA VAL A 286 -3.88 5.30 37.00
C VAL A 286 -4.10 5.07 38.48
N VAL A 287 -4.70 6.03 39.14
CA VAL A 287 -5.14 5.89 40.53
C VAL A 287 -6.58 5.41 40.49
N VAL A 288 -6.85 4.21 41.03
CA VAL A 288 -8.19 3.60 41.04
C VAL A 288 -8.68 3.42 42.46
N GLU A 289 -9.98 3.52 42.64
CA GLU A 289 -10.66 3.13 43.89
C GLU A 289 -10.97 1.62 43.87
N HIS A 290 -10.53 0.90 44.89
CA HIS A 290 -10.84 -0.49 45.08
C HIS A 290 -11.10 -0.75 46.57
N ASP A 291 -12.28 -1.27 46.89
CA ASP A 291 -12.74 -1.51 48.27
C ASP A 291 -12.60 -0.30 49.21
N GLY A 292 -12.94 0.89 48.73
CA GLY A 292 -12.85 2.17 49.47
C GLY A 292 -11.43 2.67 49.69
N ARG A 293 -10.43 2.13 48.99
CA ARG A 293 -9.03 2.56 49.06
C ARG A 293 -8.53 2.97 47.69
N TRP A 294 -7.75 4.04 47.67
CA TRP A 294 -7.10 4.51 46.47
C TRP A 294 -5.74 3.82 46.27
N MET A 295 -5.54 3.21 45.11
CA MET A 295 -4.28 2.53 44.78
C MET A 295 -3.82 2.90 43.37
N ARG A 296 -2.51 2.91 43.18
CA ARG A 296 -1.92 3.04 41.85
C ARG A 296 -1.95 1.70 41.14
N ARG A 297 -2.52 1.66 39.93
CA ARG A 297 -2.61 0.46 39.11
C ARG A 297 -1.93 0.70 37.77
N LEU A 298 -1.12 -0.24 37.34
CA LEU A 298 -0.51 -0.25 36.00
C LEU A 298 -1.59 -0.46 34.97
N VAL A 299 -1.50 0.35 33.91
CA VAL A 299 -2.38 0.24 32.72
C VAL A 299 -1.54 0.23 31.45
N THR A 300 -2.11 -0.29 30.40
CA THR A 300 -1.56 -0.14 29.05
C THR A 300 -2.55 0.71 28.28
N THR A 301 -2.10 1.85 27.77
CA THR A 301 -2.94 2.72 26.95
C THR A 301 -2.83 2.38 25.46
N GLY A 302 -3.87 2.70 24.72
CA GLY A 302 -3.97 2.53 23.28
C GLY A 302 -4.01 3.88 22.55
N ALA A 303 -4.93 3.99 21.60
CA ALA A 303 -5.09 5.19 20.77
C ALA A 303 -5.63 6.38 21.57
N ALA A 304 -5.18 7.57 21.21
CA ALA A 304 -5.84 8.81 21.66
C ALA A 304 -7.21 8.92 20.96
N LEU A 305 -8.22 9.25 21.75
CA LEU A 305 -9.61 9.41 21.29
C LEU A 305 -10.01 10.89 21.32
N ASP A 306 -11.06 11.22 20.59
CA ASP A 306 -11.61 12.57 20.58
C ASP A 306 -12.03 13.04 21.99
N GLY A 307 -11.92 14.35 22.24
CA GLY A 307 -12.26 14.94 23.53
C GLY A 307 -11.21 14.73 24.62
N GLY A 308 -9.92 14.53 24.26
CA GLY A 308 -8.83 14.41 25.24
C GLY A 308 -8.88 13.11 26.06
N ARG A 309 -9.47 12.06 25.51
CA ARG A 309 -9.57 10.74 26.11
C ARG A 309 -8.50 9.81 25.52
N VAL A 310 -8.18 8.77 26.29
CA VAL A 310 -7.26 7.71 25.86
C VAL A 310 -7.89 6.37 26.11
N GLU A 311 -7.74 5.45 25.15
CA GLU A 311 -8.15 4.08 25.30
C GLU A 311 -7.26 3.34 26.29
N VAL A 312 -7.85 2.47 27.10
CA VAL A 312 -7.15 1.58 28.01
C VAL A 312 -7.30 0.14 27.50
N LEU A 313 -6.17 -0.44 27.09
CA LEU A 313 -6.12 -1.79 26.55
C LEU A 313 -6.15 -2.86 27.64
N SER A 314 -5.52 -2.56 28.78
CA SER A 314 -5.47 -3.47 29.93
C SER A 314 -5.26 -2.74 31.24
N GLY A 315 -5.60 -3.40 32.35
CA GLY A 315 -5.40 -2.88 33.71
C GLY A 315 -6.59 -2.13 34.29
N LEU A 316 -7.64 -1.83 33.51
CA LEU A 316 -8.83 -1.11 33.99
C LEU A 316 -10.09 -1.70 33.37
N ALA A 317 -11.10 -1.86 34.18
CA ALA A 317 -12.43 -2.28 33.72
C ALA A 317 -13.37 -1.07 33.56
N GLY A 318 -14.35 -1.18 32.67
CA GLY A 318 -15.38 -0.15 32.56
C GLY A 318 -16.24 -0.10 33.80
N GLY A 319 -16.49 1.12 34.29
CA GLY A 319 -17.25 1.39 35.53
C GLY A 319 -16.38 1.63 36.76
N GLU A 320 -15.08 1.38 36.73
CA GLU A 320 -14.18 1.69 37.84
C GLU A 320 -13.96 3.21 38.02
N THR A 321 -13.91 3.64 39.28
CA THR A 321 -13.65 5.04 39.62
C THR A 321 -12.14 5.32 39.54
N VAL A 322 -11.77 6.33 38.77
CA VAL A 322 -10.39 6.74 38.52
C VAL A 322 -10.15 8.15 39.04
N GLY A 323 -9.06 8.34 39.76
CA GLY A 323 -8.63 9.65 40.26
C GLY A 323 -7.99 10.51 39.16
N LEU A 324 -8.29 11.79 39.19
CA LEU A 324 -7.59 12.78 38.37
C LEU A 324 -6.49 13.44 39.24
N PRO A 325 -5.29 13.70 38.68
CA PRO A 325 -4.25 14.46 39.41
C PRO A 325 -4.76 15.86 39.73
N ALA A 326 -4.32 16.41 40.86
CA ALA A 326 -4.54 17.80 41.13
C ALA A 326 -3.80 18.65 40.06
N SER A 327 -4.52 19.57 39.44
CA SER A 327 -3.98 20.51 38.43
C SER A 327 -2.92 21.42 39.02
#